data_c68db3f79abbdea15b2279820ac80c49
#
_entry.id   c68db3f79abbdea15b2279820ac80c49
#
_cell.length_a   1.000
_cell.length_b   1.000
_cell.length_c   1.000
_cell.angle_alpha   90.00
_cell.angle_beta   90.00
_cell.angle_gamma   90.00
#
_symmetry.space_group_name_H-M   'P 1'
#
loop_
_entity.id
_entity.type
_entity.pdbx_description
1 polymer ?
#
loop_
_entity_poly.entity_id
_entity_poly.type
_entity_poly.pdbx_seq_one_letter_code
_entity_poly.pdbx_strand_id
1 'polypeptide(L)'
;MGKLRRNFANGAAILLLLFAIPSPALAKGPDLIVYGDYVLTMDPSQPLLNAGAVVVSGDRIVAIGPRAEIDRQYVATKTISGSGRVLMPGLINGHTHTAMTLFRGMVDDLNLMTWLNNYVFPMEARFVTPDFVRTGTELACWEMIRGGTTTFVDMYFYPDEIAGVVERCGLRAVVAAPHIDYPSPGFSGWDDSFAAATDFVGRWQGKHPRITPAFAPHAPYTVSPQHLRATVEKAEEMNALISMHLAEAPAETEYIRKNFNTTPVQHVAGLGMYRQRLIAAHMVQLNEADIALTAEAGVGAIHNPTSNMKLGAGVSPVPAMLAAGVNVGLGTDGAASNNDLDMWEEVRMAALLHKLNTGDPTALPAEQALAMATRIGAHAIRMGDVIGQLKTGMQADLIQLSPGKTRHLPLYDIDSHLVYVLDSTDVLTTVVAGKVLMEDRKVLTIDEAELRANVIKVSGEIRAALEQQAKVQDSPQDKQQPE
;
A
#
# COMPACT_ATOMS: atom_id res chain seq x y z
N MET A 1 73.73 11.50 81.97
CA MET A 1 72.48 12.23 81.78
C MET A 1 72.28 12.43 80.28
N GLY A 2 71.52 11.68 79.57
CA GLY A 2 71.28 11.81 78.16
C GLY A 2 70.00 11.13 77.75
N LYS A 3 69.02 11.86 77.28
CA LYS A 3 67.71 11.37 76.88
C LYS A 3 67.77 10.88 75.48
N LEU A 4 67.40 9.58 75.26
CA LEU A 4 67.05 9.00 73.97
C LEU A 4 65.77 9.66 73.41
N ARG A 5 65.85 10.03 72.16
CA ARG A 5 64.67 10.33 71.35
C ARG A 5 64.39 9.20 70.34
N ARG A 6 63.27 8.56 70.42
CA ARG A 6 62.75 7.60 69.45
C ARG A 6 62.07 8.33 68.30
N ASN A 7 62.59 8.09 67.09
CA ASN A 7 61.85 8.53 65.86
C ASN A 7 60.86 7.43 65.48
N PHE A 8 59.62 7.81 65.35
CA PHE A 8 58.54 6.98 64.69
C PHE A 8 58.52 7.39 63.24
N ALA A 9 58.78 6.39 62.33
CA ALA A 9 58.59 6.56 60.90
C ALA A 9 57.14 6.16 60.60
N ASN A 10 56.27 7.10 60.15
CA ASN A 10 54.99 6.84 59.61
C ASN A 10 55.11 6.45 58.15
N GLY A 11 54.89 5.18 57.83
CA GLY A 11 54.73 4.70 56.44
C GLY A 11 53.28 4.90 56.01
N ALA A 12 53.05 5.85 55.13
CA ALA A 12 51.76 6.02 54.44
C ALA A 12 51.68 5.05 53.26
N ALA A 13 50.81 4.03 53.38
CA ALA A 13 50.49 3.17 52.27
C ALA A 13 49.52 3.88 51.33
N ILE A 14 49.96 4.23 50.13
CA ILE A 14 49.11 4.76 49.05
C ILE A 14 48.39 3.56 48.41
N LEU A 15 47.09 3.49 48.68
CA LEU A 15 46.21 2.53 48.03
C LEU A 15 45.82 3.08 46.64
N LEU A 16 46.46 2.61 45.56
CA LEU A 16 46.09 2.90 44.18
C LEU A 16 44.73 2.18 43.87
N LEU A 17 43.62 2.89 43.94
CA LEU A 17 42.35 2.46 43.37
C LEU A 17 42.45 2.59 41.85
N LEU A 18 42.66 1.47 41.17
CA LEU A 18 42.48 1.31 39.73
C LEU A 18 40.97 1.39 39.42
N PHE A 19 40.49 2.57 39.03
CA PHE A 19 39.19 2.70 38.40
C PHE A 19 39.29 2.04 37.03
N ALA A 20 38.65 0.86 36.88
CA ALA A 20 38.36 0.24 35.59
C ALA A 20 37.41 1.18 34.83
N ILE A 21 37.92 1.93 33.86
CA ILE A 21 37.12 2.67 32.89
C ILE A 21 36.36 1.62 32.12
N PRO A 22 35.02 1.58 32.14
CA PRO A 22 34.28 0.66 31.30
C PRO A 22 34.61 0.99 29.85
N SER A 23 35.18 0.02 29.12
CA SER A 23 35.33 0.13 27.67
C SER A 23 33.99 0.52 27.09
N PRO A 24 33.90 1.56 26.25
CA PRO A 24 32.64 1.81 25.54
C PRO A 24 32.30 0.56 24.77
N ALA A 25 31.14 -0.02 25.06
CA ALA A 25 30.59 -1.09 24.22
C ALA A 25 30.63 -0.55 22.79
N LEU A 26 31.37 -1.21 21.91
CA LEU A 26 31.39 -0.88 20.49
C LEU A 26 29.95 -0.79 20.05
N ALA A 27 29.49 0.40 19.67
CA ALA A 27 28.15 0.60 19.16
C ALA A 27 27.97 -0.38 18.00
N LYS A 28 26.92 -1.23 18.08
CA LYS A 28 26.61 -2.21 17.03
C LYS A 28 26.55 -1.42 15.70
N GLY A 29 27.33 -1.84 14.71
CA GLY A 29 27.28 -1.26 13.37
C GLY A 29 25.87 -1.37 12.79
N PRO A 30 25.55 -0.64 11.72
CA PRO A 30 24.26 -0.74 11.06
C PRO A 30 24.01 -2.17 10.58
N ASP A 31 22.72 -2.53 10.47
CA ASP A 31 22.35 -3.90 10.11
C ASP A 31 22.51 -4.15 8.61
N LEU A 32 22.25 -3.11 7.76
CA LEU A 32 22.21 -3.24 6.32
C LEU A 32 22.71 -1.96 5.62
N ILE A 33 23.48 -2.12 4.53
CA ILE A 33 23.75 -1.06 3.55
C ILE A 33 23.26 -1.56 2.19
N VAL A 34 22.44 -0.73 1.52
CA VAL A 34 21.95 -0.99 0.16
C VAL A 34 22.51 0.08 -0.76
N TYR A 35 23.21 -0.37 -1.83
CA TYR A 35 23.82 0.49 -2.81
C TYR A 35 22.96 0.66 -4.05
N GLY A 36 23.20 1.72 -4.82
CA GLY A 36 22.64 1.96 -6.15
C GLY A 36 23.59 2.79 -7.02
N ASP A 37 23.71 2.45 -8.30
CA ASP A 37 24.37 3.34 -9.26
C ASP A 37 23.53 4.61 -9.47
N TYR A 38 22.21 4.48 -9.34
CA TYR A 38 21.25 5.57 -9.25
C TYR A 38 20.42 5.38 -7.97
N VAL A 39 20.37 6.41 -7.12
CA VAL A 39 19.53 6.42 -5.92
C VAL A 39 18.52 7.55 -6.05
N LEU A 40 17.28 7.19 -6.44
CA LEU A 40 16.15 8.11 -6.46
C LEU A 40 15.59 8.19 -5.05
N THR A 41 15.75 9.34 -4.41
CA THR A 41 15.32 9.48 -3.01
C THR A 41 13.84 9.80 -2.87
N MET A 42 13.23 10.33 -3.91
CA MET A 42 11.90 10.95 -3.90
C MET A 42 11.78 12.13 -2.92
N ASP A 43 12.87 12.58 -2.32
CA ASP A 43 12.95 13.83 -1.56
C ASP A 43 13.27 14.98 -2.54
N PRO A 44 12.35 15.99 -2.70
CA PRO A 44 12.57 17.10 -3.62
C PRO A 44 13.84 17.91 -3.35
N SER A 45 14.37 17.87 -2.13
CA SER A 45 15.61 18.58 -1.78
C SER A 45 16.88 17.88 -2.29
N GLN A 46 16.81 16.57 -2.57
CA GLN A 46 17.92 15.76 -3.08
C GLN A 46 17.41 14.60 -3.93
N PRO A 47 16.79 14.85 -5.08
CA PRO A 47 16.00 13.84 -5.80
C PRO A 47 16.83 12.64 -6.30
N LEU A 48 18.08 12.86 -6.68
CA LEU A 48 18.94 11.83 -7.28
C LEU A 48 20.37 11.88 -6.72
N LEU A 49 20.92 10.71 -6.37
CA LEU A 49 22.34 10.49 -6.08
C LEU A 49 22.91 9.49 -7.08
N ASN A 50 23.98 9.86 -7.75
CA ASN A 50 24.76 8.92 -8.56
C ASN A 50 25.75 8.18 -7.65
N ALA A 51 25.85 6.85 -7.81
CA ALA A 51 26.68 5.97 -6.99
C ALA A 51 26.46 6.22 -5.48
N GLY A 52 25.22 6.07 -5.03
CA GLY A 52 24.80 6.30 -3.65
C GLY A 52 24.61 5.02 -2.83
N ALA A 53 24.32 5.21 -1.54
CA ALA A 53 23.96 4.15 -0.61
C ALA A 53 23.00 4.64 0.47
N VAL A 54 22.18 3.70 0.95
CA VAL A 54 21.27 3.86 2.10
C VAL A 54 21.75 2.95 3.21
N VAL A 55 21.94 3.51 4.40
CA VAL A 55 22.35 2.80 5.62
C VAL A 55 21.14 2.61 6.52
N VAL A 56 20.93 1.37 6.96
CA VAL A 56 19.76 0.97 7.74
C VAL A 56 20.20 0.39 9.08
N SER A 57 19.56 0.83 10.15
CA SER A 57 19.71 0.25 11.49
C SER A 57 18.32 0.03 12.10
N GLY A 58 18.04 -1.22 12.49
CA GLY A 58 16.71 -1.63 12.86
C GLY A 58 15.73 -1.47 11.69
N ASP A 59 14.69 -0.71 11.90
CA ASP A 59 13.63 -0.44 10.91
C ASP A 59 13.79 0.89 10.15
N ARG A 60 14.90 1.66 10.42
CA ARG A 60 15.02 3.04 9.92
C ARG A 60 16.27 3.26 9.08
N ILE A 61 16.14 4.22 8.17
CA ILE A 61 17.26 4.83 7.45
C ILE A 61 18.01 5.74 8.43
N VAL A 62 19.29 5.45 8.66
CA VAL A 62 20.15 6.23 9.56
C VAL A 62 21.11 7.13 8.81
N ALA A 63 21.43 6.82 7.54
CA ALA A 63 22.21 7.68 6.66
C ALA A 63 21.88 7.39 5.19
N ILE A 64 22.04 8.40 4.35
CA ILE A 64 22.00 8.32 2.89
C ILE A 64 23.03 9.28 2.32
N GLY A 65 23.75 8.87 1.28
CA GLY A 65 24.76 9.70 0.67
C GLY A 65 25.58 9.01 -0.41
N PRO A 66 26.59 9.71 -0.97
CA PRO A 66 27.53 9.12 -1.92
C PRO A 66 28.21 7.88 -1.32
N ARG A 67 28.35 6.82 -2.13
CA ARG A 67 28.93 5.54 -1.72
C ARG A 67 30.27 5.71 -1.00
N ALA A 68 31.19 6.53 -1.58
CA ALA A 68 32.52 6.74 -1.01
C ALA A 68 32.52 7.38 0.39
N GLU A 69 31.47 8.12 0.75
CA GLU A 69 31.31 8.71 2.08
C GLU A 69 30.74 7.68 3.06
N ILE A 70 29.75 6.92 2.62
CA ILE A 70 29.14 5.86 3.43
C ILE A 70 30.18 4.79 3.76
N ASP A 71 30.97 4.33 2.79
CA ASP A 71 31.99 3.28 2.98
C ASP A 71 33.11 3.70 3.97
N ARG A 72 33.34 5.00 4.13
CA ARG A 72 34.31 5.53 5.14
C ARG A 72 33.74 5.54 6.56
N GLN A 73 32.42 5.65 6.69
CA GLN A 73 31.77 5.91 7.99
C GLN A 73 31.10 4.68 8.58
N TYR A 74 30.67 3.75 7.73
CA TYR A 74 29.82 2.63 8.14
C TYR A 74 30.36 1.29 7.68
N VAL A 75 30.27 0.30 8.56
CA VAL A 75 30.50 -1.13 8.28
C VAL A 75 29.27 -1.87 8.75
N ALA A 76 28.44 -2.37 7.82
CA ALA A 76 27.19 -3.07 8.13
C ALA A 76 27.39 -4.58 8.27
N THR A 77 26.45 -5.23 8.96
CA THR A 77 26.39 -6.69 9.06
C THR A 77 26.13 -7.33 7.69
N LYS A 78 25.27 -6.70 6.87
CA LYS A 78 24.92 -7.14 5.50
C LYS A 78 25.06 -5.97 4.53
N THR A 79 25.51 -6.27 3.32
CA THR A 79 25.54 -5.31 2.20
C THR A 79 24.84 -5.90 0.99
N ILE A 80 24.07 -5.08 0.27
CA ILE A 80 23.44 -5.44 -1.01
C ILE A 80 24.05 -4.58 -2.10
N SER A 81 24.63 -5.23 -3.11
CA SER A 81 25.32 -4.56 -4.23
C SER A 81 24.38 -3.65 -5.01
N GLY A 82 24.93 -2.51 -5.51
CA GLY A 82 24.21 -1.55 -6.34
C GLY A 82 24.71 -1.48 -7.79
N SER A 83 25.65 -2.34 -8.17
CA SER A 83 26.21 -2.31 -9.54
C SER A 83 25.13 -2.60 -10.59
N GLY A 84 24.92 -1.65 -11.51
CA GLY A 84 23.88 -1.72 -12.52
C GLY A 84 22.44 -1.63 -11.93
N ARG A 85 22.26 -1.07 -10.73
CA ARG A 85 20.95 -1.04 -10.05
C ARG A 85 20.49 0.38 -9.77
N VAL A 86 19.18 0.55 -9.84
CA VAL A 86 18.45 1.71 -9.33
C VAL A 86 17.95 1.37 -7.94
N LEU A 87 18.16 2.23 -6.97
CA LEU A 87 17.63 2.14 -5.61
C LEU A 87 16.61 3.27 -5.41
N MET A 88 15.41 2.95 -4.92
CA MET A 88 14.35 3.93 -4.68
C MET A 88 13.44 3.49 -3.51
N PRO A 89 12.56 4.38 -3.00
CA PRO A 89 11.52 3.96 -2.07
C PRO A 89 10.66 2.85 -2.66
N GLY A 90 10.15 1.98 -1.80
CA GLY A 90 9.16 0.99 -2.22
C GLY A 90 7.86 1.64 -2.70
N LEU A 91 7.18 0.96 -3.62
CA LEU A 91 5.91 1.42 -4.16
C LEU A 91 4.79 1.25 -3.13
N ILE A 92 3.79 2.13 -3.23
CA ILE A 92 2.63 2.19 -2.37
C ILE A 92 1.38 1.92 -3.20
N ASN A 93 0.70 0.81 -2.92
CA ASN A 93 -0.61 0.48 -3.47
C ASN A 93 -1.69 1.05 -2.53
N GLY A 94 -2.26 2.18 -2.90
CA GLY A 94 -3.17 2.96 -2.05
C GLY A 94 -4.57 2.37 -1.89
N HIS A 95 -4.94 1.37 -2.70
CA HIS A 95 -6.22 0.69 -2.63
C HIS A 95 -6.17 -0.67 -3.33
N THR A 96 -6.56 -1.71 -2.61
CA THR A 96 -6.69 -3.07 -3.15
C THR A 96 -7.67 -3.93 -2.34
N HIS A 97 -8.01 -5.11 -2.88
CA HIS A 97 -8.76 -6.19 -2.25
C HIS A 97 -7.92 -7.47 -2.37
N THR A 98 -6.96 -7.64 -1.47
CA THR A 98 -5.89 -8.64 -1.61
C THR A 98 -6.37 -10.06 -1.86
N ALA A 99 -7.42 -10.50 -1.16
CA ALA A 99 -7.93 -11.86 -1.32
C ALA A 99 -8.59 -12.12 -2.69
N MET A 100 -8.99 -11.06 -3.42
CA MET A 100 -9.55 -11.17 -4.77
C MET A 100 -8.53 -11.62 -5.83
N THR A 101 -7.26 -11.81 -5.50
CA THR A 101 -6.30 -12.50 -6.37
C THR A 101 -6.78 -13.88 -6.80
N LEU A 102 -7.62 -14.53 -5.98
CA LEU A 102 -8.23 -15.83 -6.30
C LEU A 102 -9.43 -15.73 -7.28
N PHE A 103 -9.94 -14.53 -7.53
CA PHE A 103 -10.98 -14.23 -8.52
C PHE A 103 -10.43 -13.59 -9.80
N ARG A 104 -9.13 -13.52 -9.96
CA ARG A 104 -8.43 -12.98 -11.13
C ARG A 104 -8.94 -13.58 -12.44
N GLY A 105 -9.42 -12.72 -13.36
CA GLY A 105 -9.90 -13.16 -14.67
C GLY A 105 -11.15 -14.04 -14.60
N MET A 106 -11.90 -13.98 -13.50
CA MET A 106 -13.14 -14.74 -13.36
C MET A 106 -14.21 -14.27 -14.34
N VAL A 107 -14.34 -12.97 -14.48
CA VAL A 107 -15.31 -12.32 -15.39
C VAL A 107 -14.78 -10.95 -15.81
N ASP A 108 -14.77 -10.69 -17.11
CA ASP A 108 -14.31 -9.46 -17.72
C ASP A 108 -15.41 -8.80 -18.58
N ASP A 109 -15.16 -7.60 -19.09
CA ASP A 109 -15.96 -6.87 -20.10
C ASP A 109 -17.39 -6.52 -19.64
N LEU A 110 -17.58 -6.16 -18.38
CA LEU A 110 -18.86 -5.77 -17.78
C LEU A 110 -18.79 -4.39 -17.10
N ASN A 111 -19.93 -3.68 -17.05
CA ASN A 111 -20.01 -2.50 -16.20
C ASN A 111 -20.05 -2.89 -14.71
N LEU A 112 -19.64 -1.94 -13.84
CA LEU A 112 -19.50 -2.15 -12.40
C LEU A 112 -20.72 -2.84 -11.75
N MET A 113 -21.93 -2.34 -11.98
CA MET A 113 -23.12 -2.86 -11.29
C MET A 113 -23.49 -4.27 -11.74
N THR A 114 -23.36 -4.59 -13.03
CA THR A 114 -23.56 -5.94 -13.56
C THR A 114 -22.50 -6.88 -13.02
N TRP A 115 -21.24 -6.45 -13.01
CA TRP A 115 -20.10 -7.20 -12.49
C TRP A 115 -20.28 -7.54 -11.00
N LEU A 116 -20.61 -6.53 -10.16
CA LEU A 116 -20.84 -6.73 -8.73
C LEU A 116 -22.01 -7.67 -8.46
N ASN A 117 -23.21 -7.34 -9.00
CA ASN A 117 -24.46 -8.02 -8.59
C ASN A 117 -24.57 -9.44 -9.15
N ASN A 118 -24.08 -9.69 -10.36
CA ASN A 118 -24.29 -10.96 -11.04
C ASN A 118 -23.13 -11.95 -10.84
N TYR A 119 -21.94 -11.46 -10.48
CA TYR A 119 -20.74 -12.30 -10.36
C TYR A 119 -20.02 -12.16 -9.03
N VAL A 120 -19.58 -10.95 -8.65
CA VAL A 120 -18.71 -10.77 -7.48
C VAL A 120 -19.45 -11.15 -6.19
N PHE A 121 -20.56 -10.50 -5.87
CA PHE A 121 -21.29 -10.77 -4.63
C PHE A 121 -21.75 -12.23 -4.51
N PRO A 122 -22.29 -12.90 -5.56
CA PRO A 122 -22.61 -14.32 -5.49
C PRO A 122 -21.40 -15.22 -5.23
N MET A 123 -20.25 -14.92 -5.85
CA MET A 123 -19.02 -15.69 -5.66
C MET A 123 -18.39 -15.44 -4.30
N GLU A 124 -18.42 -14.21 -3.82
CA GLU A 124 -17.98 -13.87 -2.46
C GLU A 124 -18.82 -14.58 -1.40
N ALA A 125 -20.15 -14.53 -1.52
CA ALA A 125 -21.05 -15.23 -0.60
C ALA A 125 -20.78 -16.75 -0.54
N ARG A 126 -20.30 -17.33 -1.64
CA ARG A 126 -20.04 -18.77 -1.76
C ARG A 126 -18.66 -19.18 -1.28
N PHE A 127 -17.62 -18.41 -1.62
CA PHE A 127 -16.23 -18.84 -1.48
C PHE A 127 -15.44 -18.10 -0.42
N VAL A 128 -15.82 -16.86 -0.04
CA VAL A 128 -15.01 -16.06 0.89
C VAL A 128 -15.18 -16.57 2.31
N THR A 129 -14.15 -17.26 2.74
CA THR A 129 -13.94 -17.81 4.09
C THR A 129 -12.60 -17.33 4.65
N PRO A 130 -12.34 -17.51 5.95
CA PRO A 130 -11.00 -17.21 6.51
C PRO A 130 -9.85 -17.87 5.74
N ASP A 131 -10.00 -19.14 5.32
CA ASP A 131 -8.98 -19.85 4.54
C ASP A 131 -8.78 -19.28 3.14
N PHE A 132 -9.87 -18.90 2.46
CA PHE A 132 -9.83 -18.20 1.19
C PHE A 132 -9.06 -16.88 1.33
N VAL A 133 -9.39 -16.09 2.35
CA VAL A 133 -8.76 -14.78 2.57
C VAL A 133 -7.28 -14.92 2.88
N ARG A 134 -6.88 -15.90 3.70
CA ARG A 134 -5.45 -16.19 3.96
C ARG A 134 -4.71 -16.53 2.67
N THR A 135 -5.24 -17.45 1.88
CA THR A 135 -4.58 -17.91 0.65
C THR A 135 -4.47 -16.78 -0.39
N GLY A 136 -5.55 -16.04 -0.62
CA GLY A 136 -5.55 -14.95 -1.58
C GLY A 136 -4.66 -13.79 -1.15
N THR A 137 -4.68 -13.44 0.14
CA THR A 137 -3.78 -12.40 0.67
C THR A 137 -2.31 -12.81 0.60
N GLU A 138 -1.99 -14.10 0.82
CA GLU A 138 -0.61 -14.58 0.68
C GLU A 138 -0.13 -14.54 -0.76
N LEU A 139 -1.01 -14.85 -1.74
CA LEU A 139 -0.72 -14.67 -3.16
C LEU A 139 -0.50 -13.19 -3.51
N ALA A 140 -1.34 -12.30 -3.00
CA ALA A 140 -1.18 -10.86 -3.17
C ALA A 140 0.15 -10.35 -2.58
N CYS A 141 0.50 -10.78 -1.36
CA CYS A 141 1.79 -10.45 -0.74
C CYS A 141 2.97 -10.91 -1.60
N TRP A 142 2.92 -12.15 -2.10
CA TRP A 142 3.98 -12.69 -2.96
C TRP A 142 4.14 -11.85 -4.25
N GLU A 143 3.05 -11.50 -4.90
CA GLU A 143 3.04 -10.69 -6.12
C GLU A 143 3.53 -9.26 -5.85
N MET A 144 3.03 -8.60 -4.81
CA MET A 144 3.43 -7.26 -4.42
C MET A 144 4.92 -7.19 -4.02
N ILE A 145 5.44 -8.15 -3.26
CA ILE A 145 6.87 -8.22 -2.92
C ILE A 145 7.71 -8.32 -4.20
N ARG A 146 7.29 -9.14 -5.16
CA ARG A 146 7.99 -9.30 -6.44
C ARG A 146 7.88 -8.08 -7.33
N GLY A 147 6.80 -7.32 -7.24
CA GLY A 147 6.58 -6.05 -7.94
C GLY A 147 7.24 -4.86 -7.28
N GLY A 148 7.76 -4.99 -6.04
CA GLY A 148 8.37 -3.88 -5.31
C GLY A 148 7.39 -2.99 -4.56
N THR A 149 6.13 -3.41 -4.42
CA THR A 149 5.18 -2.80 -3.49
C THR A 149 5.58 -3.15 -2.07
N THR A 150 5.81 -2.14 -1.24
CA THR A 150 6.21 -2.31 0.17
C THR A 150 5.09 -2.03 1.14
N THR A 151 4.11 -1.22 0.69
CA THR A 151 2.95 -0.81 1.49
C THR A 151 1.69 -0.88 0.65
N PHE A 152 0.60 -1.36 1.24
CA PHE A 152 -0.70 -1.36 0.59
C PHE A 152 -1.84 -0.99 1.55
N VAL A 153 -2.96 -0.55 0.99
CA VAL A 153 -4.23 -0.35 1.70
C VAL A 153 -5.18 -1.44 1.22
N ASP A 154 -5.60 -2.29 2.12
CA ASP A 154 -6.56 -3.36 1.84
C ASP A 154 -7.94 -3.05 2.42
N MET A 155 -8.97 -3.41 1.69
CA MET A 155 -10.36 -3.28 2.09
C MET A 155 -11.10 -4.59 1.78
N TYR A 156 -11.00 -5.56 2.70
CA TYR A 156 -11.64 -6.85 2.46
C TYR A 156 -12.08 -7.56 3.74
N PHE A 157 -12.96 -8.57 3.60
CA PHE A 157 -13.53 -9.35 4.68
C PHE A 157 -12.47 -10.12 5.46
N TYR A 158 -12.79 -10.47 6.72
CA TYR A 158 -11.89 -11.17 7.65
C TYR A 158 -10.54 -10.44 7.85
N PRO A 159 -10.54 -9.17 8.28
CA PRO A 159 -9.34 -8.35 8.37
C PRO A 159 -8.26 -8.90 9.31
N ASP A 160 -8.63 -9.71 10.32
CA ASP A 160 -7.64 -10.39 11.19
C ASP A 160 -6.78 -11.39 10.41
N GLU A 161 -7.38 -12.09 9.42
CA GLU A 161 -6.64 -13.03 8.57
C GLU A 161 -5.66 -12.29 7.67
N ILE A 162 -6.09 -11.15 7.09
CA ILE A 162 -5.24 -10.27 6.29
C ILE A 162 -4.08 -9.76 7.14
N ALA A 163 -4.36 -9.20 8.32
CA ALA A 163 -3.35 -8.69 9.23
C ALA A 163 -2.34 -9.78 9.64
N GLY A 164 -2.81 -11.00 9.92
CA GLY A 164 -1.95 -12.14 10.24
C GLY A 164 -1.04 -12.54 9.07
N VAL A 165 -1.51 -12.50 7.82
CA VAL A 165 -0.68 -12.73 6.63
C VAL A 165 0.36 -11.62 6.46
N VAL A 166 -0.04 -10.36 6.61
CA VAL A 166 0.85 -9.18 6.52
C VAL A 166 1.97 -9.25 7.57
N GLU A 167 1.65 -9.66 8.79
CA GLU A 167 2.65 -9.86 9.84
C GLU A 167 3.71 -10.87 9.42
N ARG A 168 3.31 -12.01 8.82
CA ARG A 168 4.21 -13.08 8.39
C ARG A 168 4.99 -12.73 7.13
N CYS A 169 4.31 -12.23 6.08
CA CYS A 169 4.96 -11.91 4.79
C CYS A 169 5.93 -10.74 4.88
N GLY A 170 5.73 -9.82 5.82
CA GLY A 170 6.67 -8.74 6.10
C GLY A 170 6.32 -7.40 5.47
N LEU A 171 5.29 -7.29 4.64
CA LEU A 171 4.82 -6.02 4.06
C LEU A 171 4.26 -5.08 5.14
N ARG A 172 4.07 -3.82 4.78
CA ARG A 172 3.33 -2.83 5.55
C ARG A 172 1.92 -2.70 4.99
N ALA A 173 0.90 -2.53 5.85
CA ALA A 173 -0.46 -2.36 5.38
C ALA A 173 -1.29 -1.42 6.26
N VAL A 174 -2.22 -0.71 5.62
CA VAL A 174 -3.47 -0.26 6.22
C VAL A 174 -4.49 -1.36 5.94
N VAL A 175 -5.00 -2.00 6.99
CA VAL A 175 -6.01 -3.03 6.87
C VAL A 175 -7.34 -2.44 7.31
N ALA A 176 -8.22 -2.19 6.33
CA ALA A 176 -9.49 -1.55 6.55
C ALA A 176 -10.62 -2.58 6.63
N ALA A 177 -11.29 -2.62 7.78
CA ALA A 177 -12.36 -3.57 8.06
C ALA A 177 -13.67 -3.12 7.41
N PRO A 178 -14.18 -3.85 6.40
CA PRO A 178 -15.39 -3.47 5.67
C PRO A 178 -16.64 -3.64 6.54
N HIS A 179 -17.60 -2.73 6.35
CA HIS A 179 -18.95 -2.83 6.90
C HIS A 179 -19.94 -2.23 5.90
N ILE A 180 -21.12 -2.84 5.85
CA ILE A 180 -22.13 -2.62 4.81
C ILE A 180 -23.52 -2.90 5.41
N ASP A 181 -24.57 -2.26 4.87
CA ASP A 181 -25.94 -2.38 5.36
C ASP A 181 -26.62 -3.70 4.96
N TYR A 182 -25.98 -4.50 4.12
CA TYR A 182 -26.52 -5.75 3.57
C TYR A 182 -25.72 -6.96 4.09
N PRO A 183 -26.28 -8.19 3.97
CA PRO A 183 -25.52 -9.41 4.25
C PRO A 183 -24.25 -9.48 3.40
N SER A 184 -23.15 -9.86 4.05
CA SER A 184 -21.81 -9.98 3.43
C SER A 184 -21.07 -11.18 4.02
N PRO A 185 -19.95 -11.64 3.43
CA PRO A 185 -19.23 -12.79 3.95
C PRO A 185 -18.92 -12.70 5.45
N GLY A 186 -19.54 -13.61 6.22
CA GLY A 186 -19.39 -13.66 7.67
C GLY A 186 -20.32 -12.78 8.49
N PHE A 187 -21.17 -11.95 7.85
CA PHE A 187 -22.05 -10.99 8.53
C PHE A 187 -23.46 -10.96 7.98
N SER A 188 -24.43 -10.74 8.86
CA SER A 188 -25.85 -10.63 8.50
C SER A 188 -26.24 -9.23 8.02
N GLY A 189 -25.43 -8.22 8.30
CA GLY A 189 -25.64 -6.81 7.93
C GLY A 189 -24.79 -5.85 8.75
N TRP A 190 -25.29 -4.63 8.93
CA TRP A 190 -24.59 -3.54 9.58
C TRP A 190 -24.14 -3.85 11.02
N ASP A 191 -25.06 -4.28 11.89
CA ASP A 191 -24.79 -4.32 13.34
C ASP A 191 -23.61 -5.23 13.67
N ASP A 192 -23.56 -6.43 13.09
CA ASP A 192 -22.47 -7.38 13.34
C ASP A 192 -21.19 -7.05 12.57
N SER A 193 -21.28 -6.55 11.33
CA SER A 193 -20.09 -6.13 10.58
C SER A 193 -19.41 -4.89 11.20
N PHE A 194 -20.19 -3.92 11.66
CA PHE A 194 -19.64 -2.71 12.31
C PHE A 194 -19.07 -3.02 13.71
N ALA A 195 -19.72 -3.89 14.48
CA ALA A 195 -19.18 -4.37 15.74
C ALA A 195 -17.84 -5.10 15.54
N ALA A 196 -17.76 -6.01 14.55
CA ALA A 196 -16.52 -6.70 14.22
C ALA A 196 -15.41 -5.75 13.74
N ALA A 197 -15.75 -4.74 12.92
CA ALA A 197 -14.80 -3.71 12.50
C ALA A 197 -14.27 -2.90 13.71
N THR A 198 -15.15 -2.54 14.65
CA THR A 198 -14.79 -1.83 15.89
C THR A 198 -13.82 -2.67 16.73
N ASP A 199 -14.14 -3.96 16.91
CA ASP A 199 -13.30 -4.90 17.66
C ASP A 199 -11.93 -5.10 16.98
N PHE A 200 -11.91 -5.24 15.66
CA PHE A 200 -10.67 -5.35 14.89
C PHE A 200 -9.78 -4.14 15.08
N VAL A 201 -10.33 -2.94 14.88
CA VAL A 201 -9.58 -1.68 15.08
C VAL A 201 -9.04 -1.62 16.51
N GLY A 202 -9.85 -1.94 17.52
CA GLY A 202 -9.41 -1.94 18.91
C GLY A 202 -8.29 -2.93 19.22
N ARG A 203 -8.32 -4.12 18.60
CA ARG A 203 -7.27 -5.12 18.79
C ARG A 203 -5.95 -4.79 18.10
N TRP A 204 -5.99 -4.15 16.92
CA TRP A 204 -4.79 -3.93 16.12
C TRP A 204 -4.20 -2.52 16.26
N GLN A 205 -4.92 -1.55 16.81
CA GLN A 205 -4.43 -0.19 17.01
C GLN A 205 -3.15 -0.19 17.87
N GLY A 206 -2.03 0.23 17.27
CA GLY A 206 -0.73 0.27 17.93
C GLY A 206 -0.10 -1.09 18.26
N LYS A 207 -0.71 -2.21 17.87
CA LYS A 207 -0.22 -3.56 18.18
C LYS A 207 1.02 -3.95 17.36
N HIS A 208 1.07 -3.54 16.11
CA HIS A 208 2.14 -3.93 15.18
C HIS A 208 2.65 -2.72 14.38
N PRO A 209 3.99 -2.49 14.30
CA PRO A 209 4.55 -1.27 13.71
C PRO A 209 4.32 -1.15 12.19
N ARG A 210 3.96 -2.23 11.51
CA ARG A 210 3.71 -2.26 10.06
C ARG A 210 2.23 -2.37 9.69
N ILE A 211 1.33 -2.55 10.67
CA ILE A 211 -0.09 -2.76 10.42
C ILE A 211 -0.88 -1.64 11.10
N THR A 212 -1.60 -0.89 10.29
CA THR A 212 -2.51 0.18 10.74
C THR A 212 -3.95 -0.26 10.46
N PRO A 213 -4.77 -0.49 11.49
CA PRO A 213 -6.18 -0.81 11.27
C PRO A 213 -6.96 0.43 10.86
N ALA A 214 -8.03 0.24 10.07
CA ALA A 214 -8.94 1.29 9.64
C ALA A 214 -10.39 0.79 9.60
N PHE A 215 -11.35 1.72 9.62
CA PHE A 215 -12.73 1.45 9.25
C PHE A 215 -12.92 1.53 7.74
N ALA A 216 -13.81 0.71 7.19
CA ALA A 216 -14.10 0.73 5.76
C ALA A 216 -15.62 0.66 5.50
N PRO A 217 -16.37 1.77 5.67
CA PRO A 217 -17.71 1.85 5.10
C PRO A 217 -17.59 1.72 3.60
N HIS A 218 -18.19 0.67 3.01
CA HIS A 218 -17.89 0.23 1.65
C HIS A 218 -18.03 1.36 0.62
N ALA A 219 -19.22 1.97 0.51
CA ALA A 219 -19.51 3.06 -0.42
C ALA A 219 -20.77 3.83 0.03
N PRO A 220 -20.98 5.08 -0.41
CA PRO A 220 -22.13 5.88 0.03
C PRO A 220 -23.49 5.38 -0.47
N TYR A 221 -23.51 4.43 -1.41
CA TYR A 221 -24.73 3.78 -1.88
C TYR A 221 -25.02 2.42 -1.22
N THR A 222 -24.08 1.91 -0.43
CA THR A 222 -24.22 0.62 0.29
C THR A 222 -24.23 0.78 1.80
N VAL A 223 -23.94 1.97 2.31
CA VAL A 223 -24.00 2.31 3.73
C VAL A 223 -24.86 3.56 3.91
N SER A 224 -25.89 3.46 4.72
CA SER A 224 -26.85 4.54 4.94
C SER A 224 -26.22 5.77 5.59
N PRO A 225 -26.78 6.98 5.41
CA PRO A 225 -26.27 8.20 6.04
C PRO A 225 -26.14 8.11 7.55
N GLN A 226 -27.05 7.39 8.22
CA GLN A 226 -27.00 7.16 9.67
C GLN A 226 -25.76 6.34 10.05
N HIS A 227 -25.49 5.28 9.32
CA HIS A 227 -24.38 4.38 9.56
C HIS A 227 -23.03 5.00 9.19
N LEU A 228 -22.99 5.82 8.13
CA LEU A 228 -21.81 6.64 7.81
C LEU A 228 -21.46 7.61 8.95
N ARG A 229 -22.46 8.25 9.58
CA ARG A 229 -22.23 9.10 10.79
C ARG A 229 -21.71 8.29 11.97
N ALA A 230 -22.29 7.11 12.22
CA ALA A 230 -21.83 6.22 13.28
C ALA A 230 -20.36 5.77 13.06
N THR A 231 -19.98 5.53 11.81
CA THR A 231 -18.57 5.25 11.46
C THR A 231 -17.67 6.43 11.75
N VAL A 232 -18.08 7.66 11.40
CA VAL A 232 -17.30 8.88 11.70
C VAL A 232 -17.11 9.04 13.22
N GLU A 233 -18.19 8.94 14.00
CA GLU A 233 -18.14 9.06 15.45
C GLU A 233 -17.21 8.02 16.09
N LYS A 234 -17.28 6.77 15.61
CA LYS A 234 -16.42 5.70 16.14
C LYS A 234 -14.96 5.88 15.71
N ALA A 235 -14.70 6.31 14.49
CA ALA A 235 -13.35 6.60 14.01
C ALA A 235 -12.72 7.79 14.76
N GLU A 236 -13.52 8.80 15.14
CA GLU A 236 -13.08 9.90 16.00
C GLU A 236 -12.70 9.40 17.39
N GLU A 237 -13.59 8.63 18.02
CA GLU A 237 -13.37 8.04 19.35
C GLU A 237 -12.07 7.23 19.40
N MET A 238 -11.81 6.43 18.36
CA MET A 238 -10.66 5.53 18.29
C MET A 238 -9.43 6.13 17.59
N ASN A 239 -9.50 7.38 17.12
CA ASN A 239 -8.44 8.03 16.32
C ASN A 239 -7.99 7.16 15.14
N ALA A 240 -8.93 6.48 14.47
CA ALA A 240 -8.68 5.54 13.38
C ALA A 240 -8.79 6.21 12.01
N LEU A 241 -8.20 5.58 10.99
CA LEU A 241 -8.38 5.92 9.59
C LEU A 241 -9.74 5.41 9.09
N ILE A 242 -10.22 6.03 8.00
CA ILE A 242 -11.33 5.53 7.21
C ILE A 242 -10.86 5.33 5.77
N SER A 243 -11.18 4.20 5.15
CA SER A 243 -11.02 3.95 3.72
C SER A 243 -12.38 3.70 3.10
N MET A 244 -12.65 4.24 1.90
CA MET A 244 -13.98 4.17 1.27
C MET A 244 -13.88 4.27 -0.25
N HIS A 245 -14.70 3.51 -1.00
CA HIS A 245 -14.96 3.78 -2.41
C HIS A 245 -15.82 5.04 -2.53
N LEU A 246 -15.39 6.00 -3.34
CA LEU A 246 -16.07 7.29 -3.43
C LEU A 246 -16.02 7.84 -4.84
N ALA A 247 -17.18 8.24 -5.34
CA ALA A 247 -17.37 8.86 -6.66
C ALA A 247 -16.75 8.00 -7.79
N GLU A 248 -16.94 6.68 -7.73
CA GLU A 248 -16.32 5.73 -8.63
C GLU A 248 -16.98 5.75 -10.01
N ALA A 249 -18.29 5.52 -10.07
CA ALA A 249 -19.00 5.30 -11.32
C ALA A 249 -20.22 6.23 -11.48
N PRO A 250 -20.69 6.46 -12.74
CA PRO A 250 -21.88 7.29 -12.99
C PRO A 250 -23.12 6.80 -12.22
N ALA A 251 -23.30 5.49 -12.03
CA ALA A 251 -24.43 4.93 -11.30
C ALA A 251 -24.47 5.36 -9.81
N GLU A 252 -23.31 5.45 -9.14
CA GLU A 252 -23.22 5.99 -7.78
C GLU A 252 -23.66 7.45 -7.75
N THR A 253 -23.11 8.26 -8.67
CA THR A 253 -23.46 9.68 -8.76
C THR A 253 -24.96 9.89 -9.01
N GLU A 254 -25.56 9.09 -9.89
CA GLU A 254 -27.00 9.16 -10.15
C GLU A 254 -27.80 8.75 -8.91
N TYR A 255 -27.44 7.67 -8.21
CA TYR A 255 -28.08 7.25 -6.99
C TYR A 255 -28.05 8.33 -5.91
N ILE A 256 -26.89 8.94 -5.66
CA ILE A 256 -26.74 9.98 -4.64
C ILE A 256 -27.49 11.25 -5.05
N ARG A 257 -27.41 11.67 -6.31
CA ARG A 257 -28.16 12.82 -6.81
C ARG A 257 -29.68 12.63 -6.66
N LYS A 258 -30.20 11.46 -6.99
CA LYS A 258 -31.62 11.14 -6.92
C LYS A 258 -32.14 11.12 -5.48
N ASN A 259 -31.39 10.56 -4.54
CA ASN A 259 -31.85 10.35 -3.18
C ASN A 259 -31.50 11.52 -2.23
N PHE A 260 -30.42 12.27 -2.51
CA PHE A 260 -29.89 13.29 -1.59
C PHE A 260 -29.67 14.66 -2.25
N ASN A 261 -29.90 14.80 -3.58
CA ASN A 261 -29.77 16.03 -4.34
C ASN A 261 -28.39 16.70 -4.23
N THR A 262 -27.31 15.90 -4.23
CA THR A 262 -25.93 16.34 -4.07
C THR A 262 -24.97 15.41 -4.82
N THR A 263 -23.66 15.71 -4.83
CA THR A 263 -22.62 14.79 -5.34
C THR A 263 -22.22 13.77 -4.25
N PRO A 264 -21.60 12.62 -4.61
CA PRO A 264 -21.08 11.67 -3.63
C PRO A 264 -20.11 12.33 -2.63
N VAL A 265 -19.20 13.18 -3.11
CA VAL A 265 -18.23 13.89 -2.27
C VAL A 265 -18.92 14.84 -1.28
N GLN A 266 -19.82 15.71 -1.76
CA GLN A 266 -20.56 16.63 -0.90
C GLN A 266 -21.47 15.91 0.09
N HIS A 267 -22.04 14.76 -0.32
CA HIS A 267 -22.85 13.92 0.55
C HIS A 267 -22.04 13.44 1.76
N VAL A 268 -20.92 12.74 1.54
CA VAL A 268 -20.11 12.19 2.62
C VAL A 268 -19.43 13.29 3.44
N ALA A 269 -19.07 14.42 2.82
CA ALA A 269 -18.55 15.58 3.52
C ALA A 269 -19.60 16.18 4.47
N GLY A 270 -20.86 16.30 4.05
CA GLY A 270 -21.99 16.73 4.87
C GLY A 270 -22.32 15.78 6.02
N LEU A 271 -21.90 14.53 5.93
CA LEU A 271 -21.99 13.53 7.01
C LEU A 271 -20.80 13.55 7.99
N GLY A 272 -19.78 14.39 7.73
CA GLY A 272 -18.61 14.56 8.58
C GLY A 272 -17.38 13.72 8.18
N MET A 273 -17.45 12.94 7.08
CA MET A 273 -16.35 12.07 6.62
C MET A 273 -15.05 12.84 6.42
N TYR A 274 -15.13 14.06 5.88
CA TYR A 274 -13.96 14.90 5.60
C TYR A 274 -13.31 15.53 6.84
N ARG A 275 -13.88 15.31 8.04
CA ARG A 275 -13.25 15.67 9.32
C ARG A 275 -12.28 14.61 9.80
N GLN A 276 -12.30 13.41 9.18
CA GLN A 276 -11.46 12.27 9.52
C GLN A 276 -10.30 12.12 8.54
N ARG A 277 -9.35 11.29 8.89
CA ARG A 277 -8.25 10.90 8.01
C ARG A 277 -8.74 9.91 6.96
N LEU A 278 -9.50 10.42 5.99
CA LEU A 278 -10.11 9.66 4.92
C LEU A 278 -9.10 9.34 3.82
N ILE A 279 -9.14 8.09 3.34
CA ILE A 279 -8.54 7.58 2.12
C ILE A 279 -9.71 7.25 1.19
N ALA A 280 -9.87 8.04 0.11
CA ALA A 280 -10.98 7.91 -0.84
C ALA A 280 -10.47 7.24 -2.12
N ALA A 281 -10.95 6.03 -2.39
CA ALA A 281 -10.62 5.27 -3.60
C ALA A 281 -11.44 5.74 -4.80
N HIS A 282 -10.86 5.67 -6.00
CA HIS A 282 -11.38 6.02 -7.33
C HIS A 282 -11.45 7.51 -7.62
N MET A 283 -12.32 8.28 -6.97
CA MET A 283 -12.47 9.73 -7.17
C MET A 283 -12.57 10.13 -8.65
N VAL A 284 -13.43 9.42 -9.40
CA VAL A 284 -13.59 9.59 -10.86
C VAL A 284 -14.63 10.66 -11.18
N GLN A 285 -15.80 10.60 -10.56
CA GLN A 285 -16.98 11.41 -10.88
C GLN A 285 -16.99 12.71 -10.06
N LEU A 286 -16.01 13.61 -10.31
CA LEU A 286 -15.82 14.85 -9.57
C LEU A 286 -16.11 16.08 -10.45
N ASN A 287 -16.71 17.10 -9.86
CA ASN A 287 -16.73 18.45 -10.39
C ASN A 287 -15.70 19.35 -9.69
N GLU A 288 -15.56 20.60 -10.14
CA GLU A 288 -14.60 21.57 -9.57
C GLU A 288 -14.84 21.85 -8.07
N ALA A 289 -16.10 21.89 -7.62
CA ALA A 289 -16.44 22.12 -6.22
C ALA A 289 -16.04 20.90 -5.34
N ASP A 290 -16.18 19.68 -5.86
CA ASP A 290 -15.75 18.46 -5.19
C ASP A 290 -14.23 18.41 -5.03
N ILE A 291 -13.49 18.82 -6.07
CA ILE A 291 -12.02 18.92 -6.03
C ILE A 291 -11.57 19.95 -4.99
N ALA A 292 -12.19 21.15 -4.99
CA ALA A 292 -11.86 22.20 -4.04
C ALA A 292 -12.12 21.75 -2.59
N LEU A 293 -13.27 21.11 -2.33
CA LEU A 293 -13.61 20.56 -1.03
C LEU A 293 -12.63 19.48 -0.58
N THR A 294 -12.21 18.60 -1.50
CA THR A 294 -11.24 17.54 -1.22
C THR A 294 -9.87 18.12 -0.85
N ALA A 295 -9.44 19.16 -1.57
CA ALA A 295 -8.19 19.87 -1.28
C ALA A 295 -8.22 20.57 0.09
N GLU A 296 -9.30 21.33 0.37
CA GLU A 296 -9.48 22.05 1.63
C GLU A 296 -9.47 21.11 2.85
N ALA A 297 -10.16 19.99 2.74
CA ALA A 297 -10.22 18.99 3.81
C ALA A 297 -8.93 18.14 3.92
N GLY A 298 -8.04 18.23 2.94
CA GLY A 298 -6.81 17.45 2.88
C GLY A 298 -7.07 15.94 2.76
N VAL A 299 -8.16 15.50 2.15
CA VAL A 299 -8.48 14.07 1.91
C VAL A 299 -7.45 13.46 0.98
N GLY A 300 -7.03 12.22 1.26
CA GLY A 300 -6.18 11.44 0.37
C GLY A 300 -7.03 10.76 -0.71
N ALA A 301 -6.72 11.02 -1.98
CA ALA A 301 -7.38 10.38 -3.12
C ALA A 301 -6.51 9.24 -3.66
N ILE A 302 -7.12 8.13 -4.08
CA ILE A 302 -6.42 7.02 -4.72
C ILE A 302 -7.00 6.81 -6.11
N HIS A 303 -6.17 6.98 -7.12
CA HIS A 303 -6.50 6.73 -8.51
C HIS A 303 -6.17 5.28 -8.89
N ASN A 304 -7.16 4.57 -9.43
CA ASN A 304 -7.05 3.16 -9.85
C ASN A 304 -7.24 3.08 -11.38
N PRO A 305 -6.26 3.51 -12.19
CA PRO A 305 -6.48 3.73 -13.62
C PRO A 305 -6.92 2.49 -14.36
N THR A 306 -6.30 1.35 -14.14
CA THR A 306 -6.62 0.09 -14.87
C THR A 306 -8.02 -0.40 -14.52
N SER A 307 -8.39 -0.46 -13.24
CA SER A 307 -9.74 -0.86 -12.82
C SER A 307 -10.81 0.10 -13.36
N ASN A 308 -10.60 1.43 -13.25
CA ASN A 308 -11.53 2.42 -13.76
C ASN A 308 -11.76 2.32 -15.28
N MET A 309 -10.69 2.06 -16.05
CA MET A 309 -10.78 1.83 -17.50
C MET A 309 -11.52 0.52 -17.81
N LYS A 310 -11.17 -0.56 -17.13
CA LYS A 310 -11.73 -1.88 -17.37
C LYS A 310 -13.23 -1.94 -17.07
N LEU A 311 -13.68 -1.28 -15.99
CA LEU A 311 -15.10 -1.21 -15.61
C LEU A 311 -15.88 -0.09 -16.34
N GLY A 312 -15.20 0.71 -17.18
CA GLY A 312 -15.84 1.82 -17.88
C GLY A 312 -16.33 2.93 -16.94
N ALA A 313 -15.71 3.09 -15.77
CA ALA A 313 -16.11 4.06 -14.76
C ALA A 313 -15.82 5.51 -15.17
N GLY A 314 -14.84 5.73 -16.04
CA GLY A 314 -14.43 7.04 -16.51
C GLY A 314 -12.97 7.37 -16.17
N VAL A 315 -12.57 8.63 -16.36
CA VAL A 315 -11.22 9.12 -16.09
C VAL A 315 -11.24 10.09 -14.91
N SER A 316 -10.60 9.74 -13.82
CA SER A 316 -10.43 10.60 -12.64
C SER A 316 -9.70 11.91 -13.03
N PRO A 317 -10.12 13.09 -12.58
CA PRO A 317 -9.49 14.37 -12.94
C PRO A 317 -8.18 14.62 -12.19
N VAL A 318 -7.25 13.66 -12.22
CA VAL A 318 -5.99 13.66 -11.46
C VAL A 318 -5.15 14.93 -11.67
N PRO A 319 -4.94 15.45 -12.90
CA PRO A 319 -4.19 16.70 -13.08
C PRO A 319 -4.81 17.89 -12.35
N ALA A 320 -6.14 18.00 -12.35
CA ALA A 320 -6.84 19.07 -11.64
C ALA A 320 -6.76 18.90 -10.11
N MET A 321 -6.90 17.68 -9.61
CA MET A 321 -6.73 17.39 -8.18
C MET A 321 -5.32 17.73 -7.68
N LEU A 322 -4.27 17.30 -8.41
CA LEU A 322 -2.88 17.62 -8.07
C LEU A 322 -2.60 19.13 -8.11
N ALA A 323 -3.14 19.84 -9.13
CA ALA A 323 -3.03 21.29 -9.22
C ALA A 323 -3.74 22.02 -8.08
N ALA A 324 -4.82 21.46 -7.55
CA ALA A 324 -5.51 21.95 -6.36
C ALA A 324 -4.83 21.59 -5.04
N GLY A 325 -3.74 20.81 -5.06
CA GLY A 325 -3.00 20.40 -3.86
C GLY A 325 -3.54 19.13 -3.18
N VAL A 326 -4.43 18.38 -3.82
CA VAL A 326 -4.86 17.06 -3.32
C VAL A 326 -3.70 16.08 -3.39
N ASN A 327 -3.46 15.32 -2.33
CA ASN A 327 -2.56 14.18 -2.38
C ASN A 327 -3.24 13.02 -3.12
N VAL A 328 -2.80 12.76 -4.35
CA VAL A 328 -3.33 11.68 -5.18
C VAL A 328 -2.31 10.54 -5.26
N GLY A 329 -2.62 9.41 -4.63
CA GLY A 329 -1.87 8.16 -4.76
C GLY A 329 -2.38 7.30 -5.90
N LEU A 330 -1.70 6.18 -6.16
CA LEU A 330 -2.12 5.14 -7.09
C LEU A 330 -2.54 3.89 -6.32
N GLY A 331 -3.44 3.11 -6.89
CA GLY A 331 -3.84 1.81 -6.41
C GLY A 331 -4.21 0.89 -7.56
N THR A 332 -4.09 -0.41 -7.36
CA THR A 332 -4.46 -1.41 -8.37
C THR A 332 -5.95 -1.74 -8.34
N ASP A 333 -6.62 -1.48 -7.21
CA ASP A 333 -7.88 -2.12 -6.88
C ASP A 333 -7.72 -3.65 -6.73
N GLY A 334 -8.80 -4.43 -6.67
CA GLY A 334 -8.74 -5.88 -6.60
C GLY A 334 -8.33 -6.53 -7.94
N ALA A 335 -7.62 -7.66 -7.88
CA ALA A 335 -7.27 -8.41 -9.08
C ALA A 335 -8.48 -9.00 -9.83
N ALA A 336 -9.68 -8.90 -9.29
CA ALA A 336 -10.92 -9.24 -9.99
C ALA A 336 -11.35 -8.16 -10.99
N SER A 337 -11.01 -6.87 -10.74
CA SER A 337 -11.32 -5.74 -11.63
C SER A 337 -10.11 -5.19 -12.38
N ASN A 338 -8.89 -5.59 -12.00
CA ASN A 338 -7.63 -5.20 -12.64
C ASN A 338 -6.95 -6.35 -13.39
N ASN A 339 -6.97 -7.54 -12.83
CA ASN A 339 -6.31 -8.79 -13.19
C ASN A 339 -4.91 -8.98 -12.61
N ASP A 340 -4.23 -7.95 -12.10
CA ASP A 340 -2.99 -8.09 -11.35
C ASP A 340 -2.87 -7.05 -10.21
N LEU A 341 -1.71 -7.02 -9.54
CA LEU A 341 -1.37 -6.04 -8.51
C LEU A 341 -0.05 -5.31 -8.87
N ASP A 342 0.15 -5.06 -10.19
CA ASP A 342 1.37 -4.45 -10.71
C ASP A 342 1.33 -2.92 -10.66
N MET A 343 1.93 -2.34 -9.64
CA MET A 343 2.02 -0.88 -9.48
C MET A 343 2.83 -0.18 -10.61
N TRP A 344 3.71 -0.89 -11.33
CA TRP A 344 4.41 -0.31 -12.49
C TRP A 344 3.46 -0.10 -13.67
N GLU A 345 2.48 -1.00 -13.82
CA GLU A 345 1.40 -0.81 -14.80
C GLU A 345 0.56 0.42 -14.43
N GLU A 346 0.14 0.56 -13.17
CA GLU A 346 -0.65 1.72 -12.71
C GLU A 346 0.09 3.04 -12.90
N VAL A 347 1.39 3.08 -12.60
CA VAL A 347 2.24 4.27 -12.85
C VAL A 347 2.26 4.64 -14.34
N ARG A 348 2.45 3.64 -15.22
CA ARG A 348 2.48 3.83 -16.67
C ARG A 348 1.11 4.24 -17.21
N MET A 349 0.04 3.58 -16.78
CA MET A 349 -1.32 3.89 -17.21
C MET A 349 -1.73 5.30 -16.78
N ALA A 350 -1.45 5.71 -15.55
CA ALA A 350 -1.71 7.07 -15.10
C ALA A 350 -0.98 8.10 -15.96
N ALA A 351 0.32 7.91 -16.22
CA ALA A 351 1.11 8.82 -17.05
C ALA A 351 0.58 8.93 -18.48
N LEU A 352 0.11 7.84 -19.10
CA LEU A 352 -0.37 7.83 -20.48
C LEU A 352 -1.82 8.30 -20.59
N LEU A 353 -2.69 7.82 -19.71
CA LEU A 353 -4.13 8.12 -19.72
C LEU A 353 -4.40 9.61 -19.67
N HIS A 354 -3.71 10.33 -18.78
CA HIS A 354 -3.96 11.76 -18.61
C HIS A 354 -3.43 12.60 -19.77
N LYS A 355 -2.35 12.20 -20.42
CA LYS A 355 -1.88 12.83 -21.68
C LYS A 355 -2.93 12.67 -22.79
N LEU A 356 -3.48 11.47 -22.92
CA LEU A 356 -4.52 11.20 -23.91
C LEU A 356 -5.81 11.97 -23.61
N ASN A 357 -6.26 11.91 -22.34
CA ASN A 357 -7.53 12.53 -21.94
C ASN A 357 -7.53 14.05 -22.03
N THR A 358 -6.39 14.70 -21.75
CA THR A 358 -6.26 16.17 -21.81
C THR A 358 -5.84 16.68 -23.19
N GLY A 359 -5.28 15.81 -24.06
CA GLY A 359 -4.62 16.22 -25.30
C GLY A 359 -3.29 16.95 -25.08
N ASP A 360 -2.79 16.99 -23.85
CA ASP A 360 -1.54 17.66 -23.46
C ASP A 360 -0.46 16.61 -23.14
N PRO A 361 0.62 16.49 -23.95
CA PRO A 361 1.68 15.55 -23.69
C PRO A 361 2.49 15.84 -22.43
N THR A 362 2.32 17.01 -21.82
CA THR A 362 2.99 17.40 -20.58
C THR A 362 2.18 17.08 -19.33
N ALA A 363 0.90 16.69 -19.48
CA ALA A 363 0.06 16.28 -18.36
C ALA A 363 0.66 15.04 -17.67
N LEU A 364 0.77 15.06 -16.37
CA LEU A 364 1.29 13.99 -15.52
C LEU A 364 2.64 13.43 -16.03
N PRO A 365 3.75 14.17 -15.92
CA PRO A 365 5.07 13.71 -16.34
C PRO A 365 5.55 12.52 -15.51
N ALA A 366 6.57 11.80 -15.97
CA ALA A 366 7.09 10.58 -15.37
C ALA A 366 7.43 10.73 -13.87
N GLU A 367 8.15 11.79 -13.51
CA GLU A 367 8.49 12.10 -12.11
C GLU A 367 7.25 12.23 -11.22
N GLN A 368 6.20 12.87 -11.73
CA GLN A 368 4.95 13.06 -10.98
C GLN A 368 4.19 11.73 -10.81
N ALA A 369 4.15 10.89 -11.85
CA ALA A 369 3.55 9.55 -11.78
C ALA A 369 4.29 8.64 -10.76
N LEU A 370 5.63 8.68 -10.75
CA LEU A 370 6.43 7.98 -9.73
C LEU A 370 6.17 8.54 -8.32
N ALA A 371 6.04 9.85 -8.19
CA ALA A 371 5.72 10.47 -6.91
C ALA A 371 4.34 10.03 -6.37
N MET A 372 3.35 9.80 -7.24
CA MET A 372 2.03 9.28 -6.85
C MET A 372 2.12 7.84 -6.31
N ALA A 373 3.03 7.02 -6.82
CA ALA A 373 3.26 5.66 -6.31
C ALA A 373 4.24 5.61 -5.11
N THR A 374 4.78 6.75 -4.67
CA THR A 374 5.76 6.85 -3.60
C THR A 374 5.42 7.97 -2.61
N ARG A 375 6.07 9.12 -2.71
CA ARG A 375 5.94 10.24 -1.76
C ARG A 375 4.51 10.79 -1.65
N ILE A 376 3.85 11.08 -2.77
CA ILE A 376 2.48 11.62 -2.76
C ILE A 376 1.51 10.52 -2.29
N GLY A 377 1.70 9.27 -2.76
CA GLY A 377 0.94 8.11 -2.29
C GLY A 377 1.04 7.90 -0.78
N ALA A 378 2.24 8.06 -0.21
CA ALA A 378 2.43 8.00 1.25
C ALA A 378 1.60 9.08 1.98
N HIS A 379 1.57 10.31 1.47
CA HIS A 379 0.72 11.37 2.04
C HIS A 379 -0.77 11.07 1.87
N ALA A 380 -1.18 10.51 0.72
CA ALA A 380 -2.58 10.13 0.49
C ALA A 380 -3.07 9.08 1.50
N ILE A 381 -2.23 8.11 1.86
CA ILE A 381 -2.57 7.08 2.87
C ILE A 381 -2.19 7.48 4.31
N ARG A 382 -1.85 8.74 4.57
CA ARG A 382 -1.50 9.30 5.90
C ARG A 382 -0.20 8.75 6.51
N MET A 383 0.74 8.32 5.69
CA MET A 383 2.06 7.84 6.11
C MET A 383 3.23 8.66 5.54
N GLY A 384 2.99 9.89 5.05
CA GLY A 384 4.01 10.72 4.39
C GLY A 384 5.22 11.08 5.26
N ASP A 385 5.05 11.12 6.59
CA ASP A 385 6.15 11.34 7.55
C ASP A 385 6.92 10.05 7.89
N VAL A 386 6.45 8.90 7.39
CA VAL A 386 6.96 7.58 7.77
C VAL A 386 7.67 6.87 6.61
N ILE A 387 7.06 6.90 5.41
CA ILE A 387 7.51 6.17 4.21
C ILE A 387 7.41 7.04 2.95
N GLY A 388 7.81 6.48 1.80
CA GLY A 388 7.64 7.10 0.47
C GLY A 388 8.84 7.92 0.01
N GLN A 389 9.86 8.05 0.85
CA GLN A 389 11.12 8.73 0.53
C GLN A 389 12.30 7.97 1.13
N LEU A 390 13.47 8.04 0.48
CA LEU A 390 14.74 7.64 1.10
C LEU A 390 15.32 8.88 1.81
N LYS A 391 15.07 8.95 3.11
CA LYS A 391 15.50 10.07 3.95
C LYS A 391 15.85 9.59 5.36
N THR A 392 16.91 10.16 5.94
CA THR A 392 17.31 9.84 7.31
C THR A 392 16.15 10.04 8.29
N GLY A 393 15.90 9.04 9.14
CA GLY A 393 14.82 9.00 10.11
C GLY A 393 13.54 8.31 9.62
N MET A 394 13.33 8.17 8.31
CA MET A 394 12.19 7.41 7.75
C MET A 394 12.38 5.91 7.89
N GLN A 395 11.30 5.17 7.75
CA GLN A 395 11.31 3.71 7.70
C GLN A 395 12.11 3.23 6.47
N ALA A 396 12.81 2.13 6.63
CA ALA A 396 13.60 1.55 5.56
C ALA A 396 12.73 0.64 4.67
N ASP A 397 11.83 1.27 3.92
CA ASP A 397 10.98 0.64 2.91
C ASP A 397 11.52 1.04 1.53
N LEU A 398 12.26 0.14 0.88
CA LEU A 398 13.01 0.44 -0.34
C LEU A 398 13.11 -0.76 -1.28
N ILE A 399 13.37 -0.48 -2.56
CA ILE A 399 13.50 -1.49 -3.61
C ILE A 399 14.73 -1.20 -4.48
N GLN A 400 15.27 -2.27 -5.07
CA GLN A 400 16.23 -2.16 -6.17
C GLN A 400 15.70 -2.75 -7.45
N LEU A 401 15.95 -2.05 -8.57
CA LEU A 401 15.64 -2.50 -9.91
C LEU A 401 16.91 -2.60 -10.77
N SER A 402 16.85 -3.42 -11.81
CA SER A 402 17.95 -3.56 -12.78
C SER A 402 17.56 -3.04 -14.16
N PRO A 403 18.08 -1.88 -14.59
CA PRO A 403 17.93 -1.40 -15.97
C PRO A 403 18.96 -2.02 -16.93
N GLY A 404 19.58 -3.17 -16.57
CA GLY A 404 20.71 -3.74 -17.29
C GLY A 404 20.38 -4.70 -18.43
N LYS A 405 19.10 -5.02 -18.69
CA LYS A 405 18.72 -5.89 -19.82
C LYS A 405 18.88 -5.16 -21.16
N THR A 406 19.18 -5.89 -22.25
CA THR A 406 19.34 -5.31 -23.59
C THR A 406 18.15 -4.44 -24.01
N ARG A 407 16.91 -4.81 -23.64
CA ARG A 407 15.70 -4.05 -23.93
C ARG A 407 15.64 -2.68 -23.22
N HIS A 408 16.46 -2.46 -22.20
CA HIS A 408 16.51 -1.21 -21.45
C HIS A 408 17.49 -0.18 -22.04
N LEU A 409 18.29 -0.57 -23.02
CA LEU A 409 19.29 0.31 -23.60
C LEU A 409 18.72 1.07 -24.82
N PRO A 410 19.14 2.32 -25.03
CA PRO A 410 20.01 3.14 -24.17
C PRO A 410 19.25 3.79 -23.01
N LEU A 411 19.93 4.09 -21.89
CA LEU A 411 19.40 4.82 -20.74
C LEU A 411 19.85 6.29 -20.81
N TYR A 412 18.92 7.20 -21.06
CA TYR A 412 19.18 8.64 -21.09
C TYR A 412 18.57 9.40 -19.91
N ASP A 413 17.38 8.97 -19.46
CA ASP A 413 16.62 9.57 -18.39
C ASP A 413 16.04 8.46 -17.50
N ILE A 414 16.34 8.53 -16.21
CA ILE A 414 15.99 7.44 -15.28
C ILE A 414 14.49 7.41 -14.95
N ASP A 415 13.85 8.57 -14.80
CA ASP A 415 12.42 8.64 -14.48
C ASP A 415 11.60 8.13 -15.66
N SER A 416 11.96 8.54 -16.89
CA SER A 416 11.37 8.02 -18.11
C SER A 416 11.53 6.50 -18.23
N HIS A 417 12.72 5.97 -17.88
CA HIS A 417 12.96 4.53 -17.91
C HIS A 417 12.10 3.77 -16.91
N LEU A 418 12.00 4.26 -15.68
CA LEU A 418 11.18 3.65 -14.64
C LEU A 418 9.71 3.59 -15.05
N VAL A 419 9.18 4.64 -15.68
CA VAL A 419 7.76 4.70 -16.05
C VAL A 419 7.45 3.96 -17.34
N TYR A 420 8.29 4.09 -18.38
CA TYR A 420 7.93 3.65 -19.73
C TYR A 420 8.68 2.41 -20.23
N VAL A 421 9.76 1.99 -19.56
CA VAL A 421 10.63 0.90 -20.04
C VAL A 421 10.69 -0.27 -19.06
N LEU A 422 10.88 -0.01 -17.75
CA LEU A 422 10.96 -1.05 -16.72
C LEU A 422 9.57 -1.58 -16.35
N ASP A 423 9.55 -2.78 -15.75
CA ASP A 423 8.35 -3.43 -15.23
C ASP A 423 8.65 -4.19 -13.91
N SER A 424 7.63 -4.80 -13.33
CA SER A 424 7.73 -5.55 -12.06
C SER A 424 8.78 -6.69 -12.11
N THR A 425 9.08 -7.22 -13.31
CA THR A 425 10.10 -8.27 -13.45
C THR A 425 11.53 -7.76 -13.31
N ASP A 426 11.73 -6.44 -13.31
CA ASP A 426 13.03 -5.79 -13.16
C ASP A 426 13.37 -5.46 -11.69
N VAL A 427 12.42 -5.60 -10.76
CA VAL A 427 12.64 -5.46 -9.32
C VAL A 427 13.44 -6.67 -8.82
N LEU A 428 14.59 -6.42 -8.23
CA LEU A 428 15.49 -7.48 -7.75
C LEU A 428 15.42 -7.67 -6.23
N THR A 429 15.26 -6.57 -5.50
CA THR A 429 15.32 -6.55 -4.02
C THR A 429 14.15 -5.74 -3.49
N THR A 430 13.51 -6.26 -2.44
CA THR A 430 12.45 -5.56 -1.68
C THR A 430 12.79 -5.61 -0.20
N VAL A 431 12.82 -4.45 0.44
CA VAL A 431 13.10 -4.27 1.88
C VAL A 431 11.94 -3.51 2.50
N VAL A 432 11.43 -3.98 3.64
CA VAL A 432 10.38 -3.30 4.42
C VAL A 432 10.77 -3.26 5.89
N ALA A 433 10.71 -2.08 6.49
CA ALA A 433 11.14 -1.85 7.87
C ALA A 433 12.53 -2.45 8.14
N GLY A 434 13.46 -2.28 7.18
CA GLY A 434 14.84 -2.78 7.26
C GLY A 434 15.00 -4.29 7.04
N LYS A 435 13.90 -5.06 6.91
CA LYS A 435 13.93 -6.49 6.65
C LYS A 435 13.91 -6.78 5.14
N VAL A 436 14.87 -7.55 4.66
CA VAL A 436 14.91 -8.01 3.27
C VAL A 436 13.84 -9.08 3.07
N LEU A 437 12.82 -8.78 2.25
CA LEU A 437 11.73 -9.69 1.92
C LEU A 437 11.98 -10.44 0.61
N MET A 438 12.72 -9.82 -0.32
CA MET A 438 13.15 -10.42 -1.57
C MET A 438 14.58 -10.00 -1.89
N GLU A 439 15.41 -10.92 -2.35
CA GLU A 439 16.76 -10.68 -2.84
C GLU A 439 16.99 -11.47 -4.12
N ASP A 440 17.50 -10.80 -5.16
CA ASP A 440 17.72 -11.36 -6.49
C ASP A 440 16.51 -12.16 -7.01
N ARG A 441 15.32 -11.58 -6.90
CA ARG A 441 14.01 -12.14 -7.32
C ARG A 441 13.51 -13.32 -6.47
N LYS A 442 14.22 -13.76 -5.45
CA LYS A 442 13.76 -14.81 -4.54
C LYS A 442 13.06 -14.20 -3.34
N VAL A 443 11.76 -14.45 -3.19
CA VAL A 443 10.99 -14.11 -1.99
C VAL A 443 11.47 -15.00 -0.83
N LEU A 444 11.72 -14.40 0.32
CA LEU A 444 12.34 -15.04 1.47
C LEU A 444 11.35 -15.38 2.60
N THR A 445 10.12 -14.83 2.53
CA THR A 445 9.14 -14.88 3.61
C THR A 445 7.90 -15.72 3.30
N ILE A 446 7.80 -16.25 2.09
CA ILE A 446 6.66 -17.05 1.60
C ILE A 446 7.21 -18.29 0.90
N ASP A 447 6.67 -19.46 1.23
CA ASP A 447 6.95 -20.71 0.50
C ASP A 447 6.13 -20.74 -0.80
N GLU A 448 6.79 -20.48 -1.93
CA GLU A 448 6.14 -20.39 -3.24
C GLU A 448 5.50 -21.73 -3.67
N ALA A 449 6.10 -22.88 -3.29
CA ALA A 449 5.57 -24.18 -3.69
C ALA A 449 4.27 -24.51 -2.93
N GLU A 450 4.23 -24.25 -1.63
CA GLU A 450 3.04 -24.40 -0.81
C GLU A 450 1.94 -23.43 -1.23
N LEU A 451 2.27 -22.15 -1.40
CA LEU A 451 1.34 -21.12 -1.90
C LEU A 451 0.71 -21.56 -3.24
N ARG A 452 1.52 -21.98 -4.20
CA ARG A 452 1.04 -22.43 -5.50
C ARG A 452 0.07 -23.62 -5.39
N ALA A 453 0.36 -24.58 -4.53
CA ALA A 453 -0.52 -25.74 -4.32
C ALA A 453 -1.87 -25.31 -3.75
N ASN A 454 -1.88 -24.40 -2.77
CA ASN A 454 -3.09 -23.86 -2.15
C ASN A 454 -3.94 -23.06 -3.17
N VAL A 455 -3.31 -22.21 -3.97
CA VAL A 455 -3.99 -21.43 -5.03
C VAL A 455 -4.61 -22.34 -6.08
N ILE A 456 -3.91 -23.36 -6.55
CA ILE A 456 -4.44 -24.33 -7.53
C ILE A 456 -5.66 -25.07 -6.97
N LYS A 457 -5.63 -25.48 -5.70
CA LYS A 457 -6.77 -26.13 -5.04
C LYS A 457 -8.00 -25.22 -5.06
N VAL A 458 -7.89 -24.01 -4.51
CA VAL A 458 -9.02 -23.06 -4.41
C VAL A 458 -9.53 -22.65 -5.80
N SER A 459 -8.64 -22.35 -6.73
CA SER A 459 -9.05 -21.98 -8.11
C SER A 459 -9.74 -23.12 -8.84
N GLY A 460 -9.42 -24.38 -8.54
CA GLY A 460 -10.14 -25.55 -9.06
C GLY A 460 -11.59 -25.62 -8.58
N GLU A 461 -11.85 -25.31 -7.31
CA GLU A 461 -13.18 -25.26 -6.73
C GLU A 461 -14.02 -24.12 -7.34
N ILE A 462 -13.43 -22.94 -7.52
CA ILE A 462 -14.08 -21.79 -8.17
C ILE A 462 -14.41 -22.11 -9.62
N ARG A 463 -13.50 -22.69 -10.39
CA ARG A 463 -13.72 -23.09 -11.79
C ARG A 463 -14.90 -24.06 -11.92
N ALA A 464 -14.95 -25.08 -11.07
CA ALA A 464 -16.05 -26.04 -11.07
C ALA A 464 -17.42 -25.36 -10.81
N ALA A 465 -17.44 -24.32 -9.95
CA ALA A 465 -18.64 -23.55 -9.68
C ALA A 465 -19.09 -22.70 -10.88
N LEU A 466 -18.15 -22.03 -11.55
CA LEU A 466 -18.42 -21.25 -12.76
C LEU A 466 -18.96 -22.12 -13.90
N GLU A 467 -18.39 -23.32 -14.10
CA GLU A 467 -18.87 -24.28 -15.09
C GLU A 467 -20.30 -24.77 -14.79
N GLN A 468 -20.66 -24.91 -13.50
CA GLN A 468 -22.03 -25.26 -13.11
C GLN A 468 -23.01 -24.11 -13.39
N GLN A 469 -22.62 -22.88 -13.08
CA GLN A 469 -23.42 -21.69 -13.31
C GLN A 469 -23.69 -21.47 -14.81
N ALA A 470 -22.69 -21.63 -15.66
CA ALA A 470 -22.84 -21.54 -17.11
C ALA A 470 -23.83 -22.60 -17.67
N LYS A 471 -23.74 -23.83 -17.17
CA LYS A 471 -24.68 -24.90 -17.59
C LYS A 471 -26.15 -24.63 -17.19
N VAL A 472 -26.38 -23.95 -16.07
CA VAL A 472 -27.74 -23.57 -15.63
C VAL A 472 -28.28 -22.45 -16.53
N GLN A 473 -27.47 -21.44 -16.85
CA GLN A 473 -27.86 -20.33 -17.74
C GLN A 473 -28.11 -20.77 -19.19
N ASP A 474 -27.42 -21.80 -19.68
CA ASP A 474 -27.62 -22.37 -21.01
C ASP A 474 -28.80 -23.39 -21.08
N SER A 475 -29.48 -23.67 -19.95
CA SER A 475 -30.58 -24.61 -19.94
C SER A 475 -31.82 -24.03 -20.68
N PRO A 476 -32.56 -24.82 -21.47
CA PRO A 476 -33.69 -24.34 -22.30
C PRO A 476 -34.85 -23.72 -21.53
N GLN A 477 -34.87 -23.82 -20.21
CA GLN A 477 -35.97 -23.32 -19.38
C GLN A 477 -35.96 -21.81 -19.16
N ASP A 478 -34.78 -21.14 -19.23
CA ASP A 478 -34.69 -19.69 -19.04
C ASP A 478 -34.91 -18.85 -20.31
N LYS A 479 -34.95 -19.49 -21.48
CA LYS A 479 -35.21 -18.81 -22.76
C LYS A 479 -36.72 -18.52 -23.03
N GLN A 480 -37.61 -18.74 -22.07
CA GLN A 480 -39.08 -18.57 -22.24
C GLN A 480 -39.66 -17.38 -21.46
N GLN A 481 -38.87 -16.44 -20.94
CA GLN A 481 -39.42 -15.16 -20.49
C GLN A 481 -39.24 -14.11 -21.59
N PRO A 482 -40.33 -13.53 -22.15
CA PRO A 482 -40.22 -12.42 -23.10
C PRO A 482 -39.81 -11.14 -22.38
N GLU A 483 -39.07 -10.29 -23.13
CA GLU A 483 -38.61 -8.95 -22.79
C GLU A 483 -39.66 -8.04 -22.15
#